data_4c6102451553d37abe864adbc0b949bc
#
_entry.id   4c6102451553d37abe864adbc0b949bc
#
_cell.length_a   1.000
_cell.length_b   1.000
_cell.length_c   1.000
_cell.angle_alpha   90.00
_cell.angle_beta   90.00
_cell.angle_gamma   90.00
#
_symmetry.space_group_name_H-M   'P 1'
#
loop_
_entity.id
_entity.type
_entity.pdbx_description
1 polymer ?
#
loop_
_entity_poly.entity_id
_entity_poly.type
_entity_poly.pdbx_seq_one_letter_code
_entity_poly.pdbx_strand_id
1 'polypeptide(L)'
;GEPCNCGRRGCGERYASATGLMQQTKRAMEAHPESALRKFAAERGVEGRTAFQAAEAGDETALAVCRQYVEYLARGMVSLINALRPEVVAIGGGVSAAPEHLLLEPLREAVAKESFSRHGGRATRILPAELGNDAGIIGAAMLGRVL
;
A
#
# COMPACT_ATOMS: atom_id res chain seq x y z
N GLY A 1 -8.27 -17.09 -5.06
CA GLY A 1 -8.01 -15.78 -4.47
C GLY A 1 -8.60 -15.65 -3.08
N GLU A 2 -8.17 -14.64 -2.32
CA GLU A 2 -8.64 -14.36 -0.96
C GLU A 2 -10.14 -14.01 -0.94
N PRO A 3 -10.90 -14.48 0.06
CA PRO A 3 -12.30 -14.09 0.21
C PRO A 3 -12.40 -12.60 0.55
N CYS A 4 -13.34 -11.90 -0.08
CA CYS A 4 -13.60 -10.48 0.12
C CYS A 4 -14.96 -10.24 0.79
N ASN A 5 -15.05 -9.18 1.60
CA ASN A 5 -16.29 -8.78 2.27
C ASN A 5 -17.45 -8.46 1.29
N CYS A 6 -17.14 -8.20 0.01
CA CYS A 6 -18.14 -8.02 -1.05
C CYS A 6 -18.76 -9.34 -1.55
N GLY A 7 -18.43 -10.49 -0.95
CA GLY A 7 -18.90 -11.83 -1.35
C GLY A 7 -18.09 -12.48 -2.46
N ARG A 8 -17.16 -11.75 -3.13
CA ARG A 8 -16.29 -12.30 -4.17
C ARG A 8 -14.95 -12.79 -3.61
N ARG A 9 -14.10 -13.30 -4.49
CA ARG A 9 -12.72 -13.70 -4.17
C ARG A 9 -11.74 -12.99 -5.10
N GLY A 10 -10.51 -12.77 -4.60
CA GLY A 10 -9.43 -12.19 -5.41
C GLY A 10 -9.54 -10.68 -5.66
N CYS A 11 -10.37 -9.95 -4.90
CA CYS A 11 -10.46 -8.50 -5.04
C CYS A 11 -9.15 -7.83 -4.63
N GLY A 12 -8.70 -6.82 -5.41
CA GLY A 12 -7.46 -6.07 -5.15
C GLY A 12 -7.38 -5.48 -3.74
N GLU A 13 -8.53 -5.09 -3.17
CA GLU A 13 -8.63 -4.61 -1.78
C GLU A 13 -8.05 -5.61 -0.77
N ARG A 14 -8.22 -6.93 -0.98
CA ARG A 14 -7.71 -7.96 -0.06
C ARG A 14 -6.20 -8.12 -0.06
N TYR A 15 -5.52 -7.55 -1.05
CA TYR A 15 -4.07 -7.65 -1.22
C TYR A 15 -3.36 -6.30 -1.05
N ALA A 16 -3.96 -5.22 -1.56
CA ALA A 16 -3.33 -3.92 -1.72
C ALA A 16 -3.93 -2.81 -0.85
N SER A 17 -4.83 -3.12 0.09
CA SER A 17 -5.33 -2.17 1.10
C SER A 17 -4.55 -2.28 2.42
N ALA A 18 -4.79 -1.32 3.32
CA ALA A 18 -4.28 -1.41 4.70
C ALA A 18 -4.75 -2.70 5.41
N THR A 19 -6.01 -3.10 5.20
CA THR A 19 -6.56 -4.36 5.73
C THR A 19 -5.84 -5.58 5.14
N GLY A 20 -5.53 -5.54 3.83
CA GLY A 20 -4.75 -6.57 3.15
C GLY A 20 -3.34 -6.70 3.76
N LEU A 21 -2.65 -5.57 3.97
CA LEU A 21 -1.34 -5.54 4.62
C LEU A 21 -1.39 -6.12 6.05
N MET A 22 -2.37 -5.72 6.85
CA MET A 22 -2.54 -6.25 8.21
C MET A 22 -2.74 -7.77 8.22
N GLN A 23 -3.47 -8.33 7.26
CA GLN A 23 -3.66 -9.79 7.15
C GLN A 23 -2.38 -10.51 6.72
N GLN A 24 -1.63 -9.95 5.77
CA GLN A 24 -0.32 -10.48 5.38
C GLN A 24 0.64 -10.48 6.57
N THR A 25 0.65 -9.39 7.34
CA THR A 25 1.45 -9.27 8.57
C THR A 25 1.07 -10.33 9.61
N LYS A 26 -0.23 -10.55 9.87
CA LYS A 26 -0.70 -11.59 10.81
C LYS A 26 -0.25 -12.99 10.40
N ARG A 27 -0.41 -13.34 9.12
CA ARG A 27 0.04 -14.64 8.60
C ARG A 27 1.55 -14.82 8.72
N ALA A 28 2.33 -13.76 8.45
CA ALA A 28 3.78 -13.80 8.63
C ALA A 28 4.18 -14.01 10.09
N MET A 29 3.48 -13.34 11.03
CA MET A 29 3.68 -13.56 12.48
C MET A 29 3.35 -14.98 12.94
N GLU A 30 2.34 -15.61 12.35
CA GLU A 30 1.95 -16.99 12.64
C GLU A 30 2.99 -17.97 12.11
N ALA A 31 3.49 -17.74 10.88
CA ALA A 31 4.48 -18.59 10.23
C ALA A 31 5.89 -18.42 10.83
N HIS A 32 6.22 -17.24 11.36
CA HIS A 32 7.52 -16.84 11.89
C HIS A 32 7.40 -16.31 13.34
N PRO A 33 7.25 -17.20 14.34
CA PRO A 33 7.08 -16.77 15.74
C PRO A 33 8.28 -15.99 16.31
N GLU A 34 9.46 -16.15 15.74
CA GLU A 34 10.71 -15.48 16.10
C GLU A 34 10.82 -14.05 15.58
N SER A 35 9.98 -13.66 14.63
CA SER A 35 10.00 -12.33 14.01
C SER A 35 9.67 -11.22 15.01
N ALA A 36 10.34 -10.08 14.86
CA ALA A 36 10.08 -8.86 15.61
C ALA A 36 8.68 -8.27 15.38
N LEU A 37 7.94 -8.72 14.37
CA LEU A 37 6.53 -8.35 14.14
C LEU A 37 5.68 -8.50 15.41
N ARG A 38 5.92 -9.56 16.21
CA ARG A 38 5.21 -9.78 17.49
C ARG A 38 5.46 -8.67 18.50
N LYS A 39 6.70 -8.20 18.59
CA LYS A 39 7.07 -7.09 19.47
C LYS A 39 6.34 -5.81 19.09
N PHE A 40 6.30 -5.49 17.79
CA PHE A 40 5.62 -4.28 17.29
C PHE A 40 4.10 -4.37 17.33
N ALA A 41 3.53 -5.58 17.38
CA ALA A 41 2.10 -5.81 17.53
C ALA A 41 1.63 -5.92 19.00
N ALA A 42 2.54 -5.97 19.99
CA ALA A 42 2.23 -6.36 21.37
C ALA A 42 1.24 -5.42 22.06
N GLU A 43 1.34 -4.10 21.84
CA GLU A 43 0.54 -3.11 22.57
C GLU A 43 -0.85 -2.87 21.95
N ARG A 44 -0.94 -2.83 20.62
CA ARG A 44 -2.16 -2.40 19.90
C ARG A 44 -2.67 -3.42 18.89
N GLY A 45 -2.05 -4.59 18.85
CA GLY A 45 -2.29 -5.56 17.79
C GLY A 45 -1.62 -5.18 16.48
N VAL A 46 -1.96 -5.90 15.41
CA VAL A 46 -1.41 -5.62 14.08
C VAL A 46 -2.13 -4.44 13.45
N GLU A 47 -1.38 -3.37 13.20
CA GLU A 47 -1.81 -2.16 12.49
C GLU A 47 -1.14 -2.06 11.11
N GLY A 48 -1.62 -1.13 10.26
CA GLY A 48 -1.04 -0.91 8.93
C GLY A 48 0.44 -0.51 8.93
N ARG A 49 0.95 0.05 10.04
CA ARG A 49 2.36 0.43 10.23
C ARG A 49 3.25 -0.69 10.80
N THR A 50 2.67 -1.75 11.37
CA THR A 50 3.41 -2.79 12.11
C THR A 50 4.52 -3.43 11.26
N ALA A 51 4.22 -3.82 10.03
CA ALA A 51 5.20 -4.41 9.12
C ALA A 51 6.33 -3.44 8.78
N PHE A 52 6.02 -2.18 8.50
CA PHE A 52 7.03 -1.17 8.18
C PHE A 52 7.96 -0.88 9.36
N GLN A 53 7.41 -0.74 10.57
CA GLN A 53 8.21 -0.51 11.78
C GLN A 53 9.16 -1.68 12.09
N ALA A 54 8.70 -2.92 11.95
CA ALA A 54 9.55 -4.09 12.12
C ALA A 54 10.61 -4.20 11.01
N ALA A 55 10.25 -3.86 9.77
CA ALA A 55 11.18 -3.83 8.64
C ALA A 55 12.29 -2.78 8.82
N GLU A 56 11.95 -1.57 9.32
CA GLU A 56 12.95 -0.55 9.68
C GLU A 56 13.90 -1.01 10.79
N ALA A 57 13.41 -1.85 11.71
CA ALA A 57 14.26 -2.47 12.73
C ALA A 57 15.10 -3.65 12.21
N GLY A 58 15.06 -3.95 10.91
CA GLY A 58 15.87 -4.98 10.26
C GLY A 58 15.27 -6.39 10.28
N ASP A 59 13.97 -6.54 10.57
CA ASP A 59 13.31 -7.84 10.54
C ASP A 59 13.07 -8.32 9.10
N GLU A 60 13.71 -9.41 8.71
CA GLU A 60 13.63 -9.97 7.35
C GLU A 60 12.21 -10.46 6.98
N THR A 61 11.47 -11.00 7.93
CA THR A 61 10.07 -11.42 7.73
C THR A 61 9.20 -10.21 7.42
N ALA A 62 9.36 -9.12 8.15
CA ALA A 62 8.65 -7.88 7.91
C ALA A 62 9.02 -7.24 6.56
N LEU A 63 10.32 -7.27 6.20
CA LEU A 63 10.78 -6.82 4.88
C LEU A 63 10.14 -7.63 3.74
N ALA A 64 9.99 -8.95 3.92
CA ALA A 64 9.31 -9.81 2.95
C ALA A 64 7.82 -9.43 2.82
N VAL A 65 7.13 -9.14 3.92
CA VAL A 65 5.73 -8.65 3.92
C VAL A 65 5.63 -7.31 3.18
N CYS A 66 6.52 -6.35 3.45
CA CYS A 66 6.52 -5.06 2.77
C CYS A 66 6.73 -5.22 1.25
N ARG A 67 7.70 -6.04 0.83
CA ARG A 67 7.96 -6.34 -0.59
C ARG A 67 6.74 -6.96 -1.28
N GLN A 68 6.12 -7.96 -0.65
CA GLN A 68 4.93 -8.62 -1.19
C GLN A 68 3.74 -7.64 -1.33
N TYR A 69 3.56 -6.77 -0.34
CA TYR A 69 2.53 -5.73 -0.39
C TYR A 69 2.76 -4.74 -1.53
N VAL A 70 4.00 -4.28 -1.72
CA VAL A 70 4.38 -3.40 -2.83
C VAL A 70 4.10 -4.06 -4.19
N GLU A 71 4.41 -5.35 -4.35
CA GLU A 71 4.11 -6.08 -5.59
C GLU A 71 2.61 -6.12 -5.90
N TYR A 72 1.77 -6.41 -4.90
CA TYR A 72 0.32 -6.41 -5.10
C TYR A 72 -0.20 -5.03 -5.46
N LEU A 73 0.27 -4.00 -4.78
CA LEU A 73 -0.11 -2.62 -5.04
C LEU A 73 0.33 -2.19 -6.45
N ALA A 74 1.57 -2.51 -6.83
CA ALA A 74 2.11 -2.19 -8.16
C ALA A 74 1.30 -2.83 -9.29
N ARG A 75 0.93 -4.11 -9.17
CA ARG A 75 0.11 -4.81 -10.19
C ARG A 75 -1.24 -4.15 -10.40
N GLY A 76 -1.91 -3.76 -9.30
CA GLY A 76 -3.15 -3.01 -9.38
C GLY A 76 -2.97 -1.64 -10.05
N MET A 77 -1.93 -0.91 -9.65
CA MET A 77 -1.62 0.42 -10.20
C MET A 77 -1.25 0.36 -11.67
N VAL A 78 -0.42 -0.58 -12.10
CA VAL A 78 -0.05 -0.76 -13.51
C VAL A 78 -1.29 -0.96 -14.38
N SER A 79 -2.24 -1.77 -13.91
CA SER A 79 -3.51 -1.97 -14.63
C SER A 79 -4.28 -0.67 -14.80
N LEU A 80 -4.41 0.14 -13.74
CA LEU A 80 -5.10 1.43 -13.78
C LEU A 80 -4.33 2.46 -14.62
N ILE A 81 -3.01 2.54 -14.46
CA ILE A 81 -2.16 3.49 -15.21
C ILE A 81 -2.22 3.17 -16.70
N ASN A 82 -2.13 1.91 -17.09
CA ASN A 82 -2.19 1.51 -18.48
C ASN A 82 -3.57 1.76 -19.12
N ALA A 83 -4.65 1.64 -18.33
CA ALA A 83 -6.01 1.89 -18.80
C ALA A 83 -6.36 3.39 -18.90
N LEU A 84 -5.97 4.19 -17.88
CA LEU A 84 -6.44 5.57 -17.71
C LEU A 84 -5.38 6.63 -18.04
N ARG A 85 -4.10 6.25 -18.05
CA ARG A 85 -2.94 7.14 -18.27
C ARG A 85 -2.99 8.44 -17.46
N PRO A 86 -3.21 8.39 -16.13
CA PRO A 86 -3.25 9.59 -15.31
C PRO A 86 -1.86 10.23 -15.23
N GLU A 87 -1.81 11.56 -15.09
CA GLU A 87 -0.54 12.27 -14.87
C GLU A 87 0.03 12.02 -13.47
N VAL A 88 -0.86 11.87 -12.49
CA VAL A 88 -0.53 11.67 -11.08
C VAL A 88 -1.42 10.59 -10.47
N VAL A 89 -0.82 9.73 -9.66
CA VAL A 89 -1.51 8.84 -8.73
C VAL A 89 -1.06 9.19 -7.32
N ALA A 90 -1.99 9.57 -6.45
CA ALA A 90 -1.71 9.89 -5.05
C ALA A 90 -2.03 8.69 -4.15
N ILE A 91 -1.08 8.31 -3.30
CA ILE A 91 -1.26 7.28 -2.27
C ILE A 91 -1.71 7.96 -0.98
N GLY A 92 -2.94 7.65 -0.55
CA GLY A 92 -3.53 8.22 0.67
C GLY A 92 -3.78 7.19 1.76
N GLY A 93 -4.37 7.65 2.86
CA GLY A 93 -4.69 6.86 4.04
C GLY A 93 -3.47 6.54 4.90
N GLY A 94 -3.66 5.69 5.91
CA GLY A 94 -2.61 5.40 6.91
C GLY A 94 -1.33 4.78 6.34
N VAL A 95 -1.39 4.15 5.17
CA VAL A 95 -0.23 3.53 4.52
C VAL A 95 0.70 4.59 3.90
N SER A 96 0.18 5.77 3.54
CA SER A 96 1.00 6.85 2.96
C SER A 96 2.06 7.42 3.92
N ALA A 97 1.92 7.16 5.23
CA ALA A 97 2.91 7.52 6.24
C ALA A 97 4.05 6.49 6.39
N ALA A 98 4.07 5.44 5.58
CA ALA A 98 5.17 4.47 5.57
C ALA A 98 6.48 5.11 5.08
N PRO A 99 7.65 4.61 5.53
CA PRO A 99 8.94 5.07 5.05
C PRO A 99 9.04 4.97 3.52
N GLU A 100 9.56 6.02 2.89
CA GLU A 100 9.57 6.14 1.44
C GLU A 100 10.35 4.98 0.77
N HIS A 101 11.47 4.59 1.35
CA HIS A 101 12.31 3.49 0.86
C HIS A 101 11.65 2.10 0.99
N LEU A 102 10.62 1.93 1.84
CA LEU A 102 9.90 0.68 2.01
C LEU A 102 8.59 0.61 1.19
N LEU A 103 8.05 1.75 0.76
CA LEU A 103 6.80 1.81 0.02
C LEU A 103 6.94 2.53 -1.32
N LEU A 104 7.16 3.84 -1.32
CA LEU A 104 7.03 4.66 -2.54
C LEU A 104 8.15 4.42 -3.54
N GLU A 105 9.41 4.30 -3.10
CA GLU A 105 10.54 4.04 -3.98
C GLU A 105 10.39 2.71 -4.72
N PRO A 106 10.24 1.55 -4.02
CA PRO A 106 10.09 0.27 -4.70
C PRO A 106 8.78 0.19 -5.51
N LEU A 107 7.72 0.89 -5.11
CA LEU A 107 6.49 0.98 -5.87
C LEU A 107 6.69 1.71 -7.21
N ARG A 108 7.38 2.87 -7.19
CA ARG A 108 7.72 3.62 -8.40
C ARG A 108 8.56 2.78 -9.36
N GLU A 109 9.55 2.05 -8.83
CA GLU A 109 10.38 1.16 -9.64
C GLU A 109 9.57 0.03 -10.28
N ALA A 110 8.72 -0.64 -9.50
CA ALA A 110 7.89 -1.74 -9.99
C ALA A 110 6.91 -1.26 -11.07
N VAL A 111 6.25 -0.13 -10.86
CA VAL A 111 5.34 0.47 -11.85
C VAL A 111 6.08 0.91 -13.10
N ALA A 112 7.26 1.51 -12.98
CA ALA A 112 8.05 1.95 -14.14
C ALA A 112 8.48 0.77 -15.03
N LYS A 113 8.77 -0.39 -14.44
CA LYS A 113 9.15 -1.59 -15.18
C LYS A 113 8.01 -2.20 -16.02
N GLU A 114 6.76 -2.10 -15.54
CA GLU A 114 5.62 -2.82 -16.12
C GLU A 114 4.62 -1.91 -16.85
N SER A 115 4.71 -0.58 -16.70
CA SER A 115 3.82 0.34 -17.40
C SER A 115 4.18 0.50 -18.88
N PHE A 116 3.19 0.76 -19.73
CA PHE A 116 3.42 1.01 -21.17
C PHE A 116 4.28 2.27 -21.43
N SER A 117 4.31 3.21 -20.50
CA SER A 117 5.14 4.43 -20.61
C SER A 117 6.64 4.14 -20.67
N ARG A 118 7.10 2.93 -20.28
CA ARG A 118 8.51 2.49 -20.44
C ARG A 118 9.02 2.50 -21.87
N HIS A 119 8.11 2.45 -22.86
CA HIS A 119 8.45 2.43 -24.28
C HIS A 119 8.43 3.83 -24.93
N GLY A 120 8.31 4.87 -24.12
CA GLY A 120 8.23 6.26 -24.54
C GLY A 120 6.87 6.88 -24.14
N GLY A 121 6.92 8.15 -23.81
CA GLY A 121 5.78 8.91 -23.34
C GLY A 121 5.95 9.46 -21.93
N ARG A 122 4.95 10.22 -21.47
CA ARG A 122 4.98 10.84 -20.13
C ARG A 122 4.67 9.76 -19.06
N ALA A 123 5.60 9.54 -18.14
CA ALA A 123 5.43 8.64 -17.01
C ALA A 123 4.43 9.24 -16.01
N THR A 124 3.57 8.39 -15.44
CA THR A 124 2.70 8.75 -14.30
C THR A 124 3.56 8.99 -13.07
N ARG A 125 3.34 10.11 -12.38
CA ARG A 125 3.99 10.41 -11.10
C ARG A 125 3.22 9.73 -9.97
N ILE A 126 3.92 9.04 -9.07
CA ILE A 126 3.36 8.43 -7.87
C ILE A 126 3.84 9.23 -6.68
N LEU A 127 2.90 9.84 -5.95
CA LEU A 127 3.16 10.78 -4.87
C LEU A 127 2.38 10.38 -3.61
N PRO A 128 2.85 10.73 -2.40
CA PRO A 128 2.02 10.65 -1.21
C PRO A 128 0.93 11.71 -1.28
N ALA A 129 -0.25 11.42 -0.74
CA ALA A 129 -1.33 12.41 -0.61
C ALA A 129 -0.98 13.42 0.50
N GLU A 130 -1.09 14.71 0.20
CA GLU A 130 -0.67 15.78 1.13
C GLU A 130 -1.61 15.94 2.33
N LEU A 131 -2.91 15.67 2.17
CA LEU A 131 -3.93 15.88 3.21
C LEU A 131 -4.04 14.72 4.22
N GLY A 132 -3.30 13.62 4.04
CA GLY A 132 -3.31 12.47 4.94
C GLY A 132 -4.72 11.98 5.28
N ASN A 133 -5.00 11.77 6.57
CA ASN A 133 -6.32 11.34 7.05
C ASN A 133 -7.40 12.43 7.00
N ASP A 134 -7.02 13.69 6.88
CA ASP A 134 -7.95 14.83 6.86
C ASP A 134 -8.60 15.05 5.49
N ALA A 135 -8.10 14.36 4.46
CA ALA A 135 -8.59 14.47 3.09
C ALA A 135 -10.11 14.28 2.98
N GLY A 136 -10.67 13.31 3.71
CA GLY A 136 -12.10 13.03 3.71
C GLY A 136 -12.93 14.16 4.32
N ILE A 137 -12.48 14.71 5.44
CA ILE A 137 -13.16 15.81 6.14
C ILE A 137 -13.10 17.09 5.30
N ILE A 138 -11.91 17.42 4.77
CA ILE A 138 -11.70 18.57 3.90
C ILE A 138 -12.53 18.43 2.63
N GLY A 139 -12.52 17.26 1.99
CA GLY A 139 -13.32 16.98 0.80
C GLY A 139 -14.82 17.15 1.05
N ALA A 140 -15.34 16.62 2.16
CA ALA A 140 -16.73 16.78 2.55
C ALA A 140 -17.10 18.27 2.79
N ALA A 141 -16.24 19.05 3.45
CA ALA A 141 -16.44 20.48 3.66
C ALA A 141 -16.43 21.30 2.36
N MET A 142 -15.72 20.82 1.32
CA MET A 142 -15.64 21.50 0.02
C MET A 142 -16.82 21.18 -0.90
N LEU A 143 -17.61 20.12 -0.64
CA LEU A 143 -18.76 19.76 -1.49
C LEU A 143 -19.78 20.89 -1.62
N GLY A 144 -20.01 21.67 -0.56
CA GLY A 144 -20.92 22.83 -0.59
C GLY A 144 -20.42 24.04 -1.40
N ARG A 145 -19.18 24.00 -1.93
CA ARG A 145 -18.60 25.06 -2.76
C ARG A 145 -18.59 24.74 -4.26
N VAL A 146 -18.91 23.51 -4.61
CA VAL A 146 -18.89 23.00 -6.01
C VAL A 146 -20.29 22.98 -6.62
N LEU A 147 -21.33 23.19 -5.80
CA LEU A 147 -22.74 23.35 -6.19
C LEU A 147 -23.14 24.83 -6.13
#